data_a3e25a8f1a0936db63d3cc62707c0382
#
_entry.id   a3e25a8f1a0936db63d3cc62707c0382
#
_cell.length_a   1.000
_cell.length_b   1.000
_cell.length_c   1.000
_cell.angle_alpha   90.00
_cell.angle_beta   90.00
_cell.angle_gamma   90.00
#
_symmetry.space_group_name_H-M   'P 1'
#
loop_
_entity.id
_entity.type
_entity.pdbx_description
1 polymer ?
#
loop_
_entity_poly.entity_id
_entity_poly.type
_entity_poly.pdbx_seq_one_letter_code
_entity_poly.pdbx_strand_id
1 'polypeptide(L)'
;MARLGVVGYGPLAWADGKRTADIEKVLGEGRVLWMETEHFKFGSNFGFARAPKDPKARRLLKGELKRLHKKCKKVPTSASKLDPWLRLHLYAQRAEELYDEFADLAGRPHGERRLGEKQKLLILLFEKKSDLARYFKSFCGRETQQTQRHTHYGTGHRSLVMTAEGDDGPRDSETTHAQFRYFAMQMFMDAAGGGPLWLQYGLGHVYEREVPCNMINCGVRADESVDLASQYEWGKKIRKRVKFEGLVVPFEELTTKTDLGYYGHVQAWARVEWMLQDRARFAEFLGAVLGKPSRARQVAALAGVYELEPAAFDAAWRKWCAKNYR
;
A
#
# COMPACT_ATOMS: atom_id res chain seq x y z
N MET A 1 -26.98 2.18 -2.34
CA MET A 1 -25.77 1.43 -2.66
C MET A 1 -25.00 2.09 -3.81
N ALA A 2 -25.56 2.26 -4.99
CA ALA A 2 -24.85 2.84 -6.13
C ALA A 2 -24.13 4.19 -5.85
N ARG A 3 -24.76 5.12 -5.12
CA ARG A 3 -24.12 6.39 -4.74
C ARG A 3 -22.88 6.25 -3.86
N LEU A 4 -22.74 5.13 -3.13
CA LEU A 4 -21.56 4.83 -2.30
C LEU A 4 -20.45 4.12 -3.09
N GLY A 5 -20.67 3.79 -4.35
CA GLY A 5 -19.79 2.93 -5.13
C GLY A 5 -19.86 1.45 -4.71
N VAL A 6 -20.90 1.07 -3.95
CA VAL A 6 -21.10 -0.31 -3.50
C VAL A 6 -21.98 -1.04 -4.51
N VAL A 7 -21.43 -2.12 -5.08
CA VAL A 7 -22.13 -3.04 -5.98
C VAL A 7 -23.05 -3.95 -5.20
N GLY A 8 -22.55 -4.49 -4.07
CA GLY A 8 -23.32 -5.37 -3.20
C GLY A 8 -22.67 -5.58 -1.84
N TYR A 9 -23.46 -6.12 -0.91
CA TYR A 9 -22.98 -6.69 0.33
C TYR A 9 -23.09 -8.21 0.20
N GLY A 10 -22.18 -8.96 0.83
CA GLY A 10 -22.13 -10.41 0.72
C GLY A 10 -23.46 -11.14 0.95
N PRO A 11 -23.52 -12.42 0.65
CA PRO A 11 -22.40 -13.31 0.30
C PRO A 11 -21.91 -13.12 -1.14
N LEU A 12 -20.61 -13.37 -1.37
CA LEU A 12 -19.97 -13.27 -2.68
C LEU A 12 -18.91 -14.37 -2.89
N ALA A 13 -18.60 -14.68 -4.16
CA ALA A 13 -17.42 -15.46 -4.51
C ALA A 13 -16.19 -14.57 -4.43
N TRP A 14 -15.10 -15.02 -3.77
CA TRP A 14 -13.90 -14.23 -3.61
C TRP A 14 -12.66 -14.81 -4.31
N ALA A 15 -12.69 -16.12 -4.62
CA ALA A 15 -11.69 -16.83 -5.43
C ALA A 15 -12.36 -17.94 -6.20
N ASP A 16 -11.62 -18.65 -7.05
CA ASP A 16 -12.15 -19.78 -7.85
C ASP A 16 -12.64 -20.88 -6.90
N GLY A 17 -13.95 -21.18 -7.01
CA GLY A 17 -14.62 -22.16 -6.15
C GLY A 17 -14.69 -21.78 -4.68
N LYS A 18 -14.33 -20.54 -4.28
CA LYS A 18 -14.38 -20.06 -2.89
C LYS A 18 -15.42 -18.99 -2.70
N ARG A 19 -16.19 -19.13 -1.63
CA ARG A 19 -17.23 -18.18 -1.24
C ARG A 19 -16.99 -17.63 0.17
N THR A 20 -17.70 -16.59 0.54
CA THR A 20 -17.65 -15.99 1.88
C THR A 20 -17.87 -17.01 2.99
N ALA A 21 -18.78 -17.96 2.79
CA ALA A 21 -19.03 -19.05 3.73
C ALA A 21 -17.79 -19.92 4.04
N ASP A 22 -16.83 -20.03 3.11
CA ASP A 22 -15.62 -20.81 3.35
C ASP A 22 -14.70 -20.09 4.36
N ILE A 23 -14.62 -18.76 4.30
CA ILE A 23 -13.90 -17.96 5.30
C ILE A 23 -14.64 -17.99 6.64
N GLU A 24 -15.96 -17.88 6.63
CA GLU A 24 -16.77 -17.90 7.84
C GLU A 24 -16.68 -19.24 8.60
N LYS A 25 -16.55 -20.37 7.89
CA LYS A 25 -16.26 -21.68 8.53
C LYS A 25 -14.96 -21.67 9.33
N VAL A 26 -13.97 -20.90 8.90
CA VAL A 26 -12.65 -20.83 9.54
C VAL A 26 -12.62 -19.78 10.66
N LEU A 27 -13.27 -18.64 10.45
CA LEU A 27 -13.21 -17.50 11.35
C LEU A 27 -14.40 -17.39 12.29
N GLY A 28 -15.51 -18.05 11.99
CA GLY A 28 -16.79 -17.98 12.68
C GLY A 28 -17.85 -17.28 11.83
N GLU A 29 -19.05 -17.85 11.81
CA GLU A 29 -20.20 -17.35 11.08
C GLU A 29 -20.60 -15.93 11.54
N GLY A 30 -20.92 -15.05 10.59
CA GLY A 30 -21.34 -13.67 10.86
C GLY A 30 -20.26 -12.75 11.43
N ARG A 31 -19.01 -13.21 11.56
CA ARG A 31 -17.91 -12.38 12.09
C ARG A 31 -17.27 -11.47 11.07
N VAL A 32 -17.49 -11.72 9.79
CA VAL A 32 -16.87 -10.96 8.69
C VAL A 32 -17.94 -10.16 7.97
N LEU A 33 -17.77 -8.86 7.87
CA LEU A 33 -18.58 -8.00 7.03
C LEU A 33 -18.05 -8.05 5.60
N TRP A 34 -18.94 -8.20 4.64
CA TRP A 34 -18.61 -8.35 3.23
C TRP A 34 -19.16 -7.20 2.40
N MET A 35 -18.37 -6.73 1.45
CA MET A 35 -18.77 -5.68 0.51
C MET A 35 -18.06 -5.88 -0.83
N GLU A 36 -18.77 -5.58 -1.90
CA GLU A 36 -18.24 -5.51 -3.24
C GLU A 36 -18.36 -4.09 -3.78
N THR A 37 -17.27 -3.57 -4.34
CA THR A 37 -17.19 -2.27 -5.02
C THR A 37 -16.87 -2.45 -6.49
N GLU A 38 -16.52 -1.39 -7.20
CA GLU A 38 -16.20 -1.46 -8.62
C GLU A 38 -14.98 -2.35 -8.89
N HIS A 39 -13.88 -2.14 -8.15
CA HIS A 39 -12.61 -2.85 -8.38
C HIS A 39 -12.31 -3.90 -7.30
N PHE A 40 -13.05 -3.93 -6.19
CA PHE A 40 -12.67 -4.74 -5.04
C PHE A 40 -13.80 -5.63 -4.50
N LYS A 41 -13.35 -6.71 -3.86
CA LYS A 41 -14.12 -7.52 -2.90
C LYS A 41 -13.48 -7.35 -1.54
N PHE A 42 -14.28 -6.98 -0.54
CA PHE A 42 -13.83 -6.77 0.84
C PHE A 42 -14.42 -7.80 1.77
N GLY A 43 -13.57 -8.32 2.66
CA GLY A 43 -13.97 -8.99 3.88
C GLY A 43 -13.31 -8.30 5.08
N SER A 44 -14.07 -7.92 6.10
CA SER A 44 -13.53 -7.26 7.28
C SER A 44 -14.19 -7.76 8.56
N ASN A 45 -13.38 -8.13 9.55
CA ASN A 45 -13.84 -8.34 10.92
C ASN A 45 -13.29 -7.28 11.88
N PHE A 46 -12.91 -6.13 11.37
CA PHE A 46 -12.50 -4.99 12.19
C PHE A 46 -13.59 -4.62 13.19
N GLY A 47 -13.23 -4.58 14.47
CA GLY A 47 -14.07 -4.10 15.53
C GLY A 47 -14.20 -2.57 15.56
N PHE A 48 -14.58 -2.02 16.71
CA PHE A 48 -14.60 -0.58 16.91
C PHE A 48 -13.19 0.00 17.02
N ALA A 49 -12.97 1.17 16.43
CA ALA A 49 -11.74 1.92 16.60
C ALA A 49 -12.01 3.34 17.11
N ARG A 50 -11.07 3.91 17.84
CA ARG A 50 -11.10 5.35 18.17
C ARG A 50 -10.61 6.17 16.98
N ALA A 51 -11.13 7.37 16.85
CA ALA A 51 -10.58 8.33 15.90
C ALA A 51 -9.14 8.70 16.27
N PRO A 52 -8.30 9.07 15.29
CA PRO A 52 -6.93 9.47 15.52
C PRO A 52 -6.79 10.54 16.60
N LYS A 53 -5.74 10.46 17.42
CA LYS A 53 -5.38 11.51 18.39
C LYS A 53 -4.60 12.62 17.72
N ASP A 54 -3.75 12.31 16.76
CA ASP A 54 -2.98 13.30 16.01
C ASP A 54 -3.91 14.25 15.25
N PRO A 55 -3.70 15.59 15.35
CA PRO A 55 -4.58 16.58 14.71
C PRO A 55 -4.60 16.49 13.18
N LYS A 56 -3.47 16.13 12.54
CA LYS A 56 -3.38 16.01 11.08
C LYS A 56 -4.11 14.75 10.61
N ALA A 57 -3.90 13.60 11.29
CA ALA A 57 -4.61 12.36 11.01
C ALA A 57 -6.12 12.51 11.24
N ARG A 58 -6.54 13.24 12.28
CA ARG A 58 -7.95 13.57 12.52
C ARG A 58 -8.54 14.45 11.42
N ARG A 59 -7.77 15.40 10.89
CA ARG A 59 -8.20 16.24 9.76
C ARG A 59 -8.38 15.40 8.49
N LEU A 60 -7.46 14.46 8.23
CA LEU A 60 -7.56 13.52 7.13
C LEU A 60 -8.84 12.69 7.23
N LEU A 61 -9.08 12.03 8.37
CA LEU A 61 -10.31 11.28 8.63
C LEU A 61 -11.57 12.11 8.43
N LYS A 62 -11.58 13.36 8.95
CA LYS A 62 -12.72 14.27 8.76
C LYS A 62 -12.99 14.57 7.28
N GLY A 63 -11.93 14.70 6.48
CA GLY A 63 -12.04 14.85 5.02
C GLY A 63 -12.68 13.63 4.36
N GLU A 64 -12.26 12.44 4.74
CA GLU A 64 -12.79 11.16 4.26
C GLU A 64 -14.28 11.00 4.64
N LEU A 65 -14.64 11.26 5.90
CA LEU A 65 -16.02 11.21 6.37
C LEU A 65 -16.92 12.20 5.63
N LYS A 66 -16.43 13.41 5.33
CA LYS A 66 -17.17 14.39 4.52
C LYS A 66 -17.42 13.88 3.10
N ARG A 67 -16.46 13.19 2.48
CA ARG A 67 -16.65 12.58 1.15
C ARG A 67 -17.69 11.46 1.19
N LEU A 68 -17.63 10.58 2.19
CA LEU A 68 -18.69 9.56 2.41
C LEU A 68 -20.06 10.19 2.68
N HIS A 69 -20.12 11.24 3.49
CA HIS A 69 -21.36 11.96 3.79
C HIS A 69 -22.01 12.55 2.54
N LYS A 70 -21.23 13.04 1.58
CA LYS A 70 -21.77 13.52 0.29
C LYS A 70 -22.51 12.40 -0.45
N LYS A 71 -22.00 11.18 -0.36
CA LYS A 71 -22.59 9.98 -0.98
C LYS A 71 -23.72 9.39 -0.13
N CYS A 72 -23.62 9.45 1.20
CA CYS A 72 -24.64 8.95 2.14
C CYS A 72 -24.80 9.87 3.35
N LYS A 73 -25.93 10.56 3.43
CA LYS A 73 -26.24 11.55 4.49
C LYS A 73 -26.30 10.95 5.90
N LYS A 74 -26.45 9.64 6.03
CA LYS A 74 -26.43 8.95 7.33
C LYS A 74 -25.01 8.81 7.92
N VAL A 75 -23.95 8.93 7.11
CA VAL A 75 -22.57 8.94 7.59
C VAL A 75 -22.29 10.26 8.29
N PRO A 76 -21.73 10.26 9.52
CA PRO A 76 -21.38 11.50 10.20
C PRO A 76 -20.22 12.20 9.51
N THR A 77 -20.17 13.54 9.55
CA THR A 77 -19.04 14.33 9.01
C THR A 77 -17.84 14.38 9.95
N SER A 78 -17.98 13.88 11.18
CA SER A 78 -16.93 13.69 12.16
C SER A 78 -17.33 12.57 13.11
N ALA A 79 -16.38 11.84 13.63
CA ALA A 79 -16.61 10.76 14.58
C ALA A 79 -15.47 10.68 15.59
N SER A 80 -15.77 10.38 16.84
CA SER A 80 -14.79 10.03 17.88
C SER A 80 -14.54 8.53 17.96
N LYS A 81 -15.49 7.73 17.47
CA LYS A 81 -15.47 6.28 17.41
C LYS A 81 -15.98 5.83 16.03
N LEU A 82 -15.31 4.86 15.47
CA LEU A 82 -15.63 4.25 14.18
C LEU A 82 -16.17 2.86 14.45
N ASP A 83 -17.42 2.62 14.06
CA ASP A 83 -17.99 1.27 14.11
C ASP A 83 -17.49 0.39 12.95
N PRO A 84 -17.69 -0.94 13.01
CA PRO A 84 -17.21 -1.86 11.99
C PRO A 84 -17.69 -1.54 10.57
N TRP A 85 -18.94 -1.14 10.38
CA TRP A 85 -19.48 -0.79 9.07
C TRP A 85 -18.87 0.50 8.52
N LEU A 86 -18.73 1.51 9.37
CA LEU A 86 -18.07 2.77 8.98
C LEU A 86 -16.62 2.53 8.61
N ARG A 87 -15.91 1.67 9.35
CA ARG A 87 -14.54 1.26 9.01
C ARG A 87 -14.48 0.58 7.65
N LEU A 88 -15.36 -0.38 7.37
CA LEU A 88 -15.42 -1.07 6.08
C LEU A 88 -15.63 -0.09 4.93
N HIS A 89 -16.59 0.84 5.06
CA HIS A 89 -16.83 1.87 4.05
C HIS A 89 -15.66 2.85 3.86
N LEU A 90 -14.97 3.21 4.93
CA LEU A 90 -13.76 4.04 4.85
C LEU A 90 -12.65 3.33 4.08
N TYR A 91 -12.39 2.04 4.36
CA TYR A 91 -11.38 1.29 3.64
C TYR A 91 -11.76 1.03 2.18
N ALA A 92 -13.03 0.81 1.90
CA ALA A 92 -13.51 0.71 0.52
C ALA A 92 -13.29 2.02 -0.26
N GLN A 93 -13.65 3.16 0.34
CA GLN A 93 -13.39 4.47 -0.27
C GLN A 93 -11.89 4.71 -0.49
N ARG A 94 -11.06 4.41 0.51
CA ARG A 94 -9.59 4.53 0.43
C ARG A 94 -9.00 3.68 -0.68
N ALA A 95 -9.47 2.45 -0.82
CA ALA A 95 -9.00 1.55 -1.86
C ALA A 95 -9.35 2.06 -3.26
N GLU A 96 -10.59 2.48 -3.48
CA GLU A 96 -11.03 3.01 -4.79
C GLU A 96 -10.29 4.31 -5.14
N GLU A 97 -10.16 5.25 -4.20
CA GLU A 97 -9.42 6.50 -4.40
C GLU A 97 -7.94 6.23 -4.74
N LEU A 98 -7.30 5.28 -4.04
CA LEU A 98 -5.91 4.90 -4.31
C LEU A 98 -5.74 4.13 -5.62
N TYR A 99 -6.72 3.29 -5.99
CA TYR A 99 -6.72 2.56 -7.24
C TYR A 99 -6.75 3.53 -8.44
N ASP A 100 -7.68 4.48 -8.41
CA ASP A 100 -7.79 5.49 -9.44
C ASP A 100 -6.52 6.33 -9.54
N GLU A 101 -6.00 6.77 -8.40
CA GLU A 101 -4.77 7.57 -8.36
C GLU A 101 -3.56 6.81 -8.92
N PHE A 102 -3.41 5.53 -8.56
CA PHE A 102 -2.34 4.71 -9.10
C PHE A 102 -2.53 4.41 -10.59
N ALA A 103 -3.75 4.13 -11.03
CA ALA A 103 -4.04 3.84 -12.44
C ALA A 103 -3.78 5.07 -13.32
N ASP A 104 -4.13 6.28 -12.84
CA ASP A 104 -3.80 7.53 -13.51
C ASP A 104 -2.29 7.76 -13.56
N LEU A 105 -1.59 7.50 -12.44
CA LEU A 105 -0.13 7.60 -12.36
C LEU A 105 0.56 6.60 -13.31
N ALA A 106 -0.01 5.42 -13.49
CA ALA A 106 0.48 4.39 -14.41
C ALA A 106 0.07 4.63 -15.88
N GLY A 107 -0.59 5.75 -16.18
CA GLY A 107 -1.03 6.09 -17.55
C GLY A 107 -2.08 5.12 -18.09
N ARG A 108 -2.88 4.50 -17.21
CA ARG A 108 -3.88 3.52 -17.63
C ARG A 108 -5.18 4.21 -18.07
N PRO A 109 -5.78 3.79 -19.20
CA PRO A 109 -7.00 4.40 -19.71
C PRO A 109 -8.16 4.20 -18.72
N HIS A 110 -9.12 5.12 -18.74
CA HIS A 110 -10.34 4.97 -17.97
C HIS A 110 -11.16 3.77 -18.46
N GLY A 111 -11.79 3.07 -17.54
CA GLY A 111 -12.59 1.87 -17.79
C GLY A 111 -12.47 0.87 -16.65
N GLU A 112 -13.25 -0.19 -16.71
CA GLU A 112 -13.16 -1.27 -15.73
C GLU A 112 -11.76 -1.94 -15.77
N ARG A 113 -11.28 -2.35 -14.58
CA ARG A 113 -10.03 -3.10 -14.43
C ARG A 113 -8.83 -2.44 -15.13
N ARG A 114 -8.66 -1.17 -14.85
CA ARG A 114 -7.62 -0.31 -15.42
C ARG A 114 -6.20 -0.85 -15.27
N LEU A 115 -5.94 -1.68 -14.25
CA LEU A 115 -4.63 -2.30 -14.02
C LEU A 115 -4.44 -3.61 -14.80
N GLY A 116 -5.45 -4.04 -15.56
CA GLY A 116 -5.39 -5.26 -16.38
C GLY A 116 -5.67 -6.54 -15.60
N GLU A 117 -6.19 -6.44 -14.39
CA GLU A 117 -6.59 -7.58 -13.58
C GLU A 117 -7.77 -8.32 -14.20
N LYS A 118 -7.75 -9.67 -14.18
CA LYS A 118 -8.81 -10.51 -14.73
C LYS A 118 -10.07 -10.51 -13.84
N GLN A 119 -9.89 -10.28 -12.56
CA GLN A 119 -10.94 -10.31 -11.54
C GLN A 119 -10.74 -9.16 -10.56
N LYS A 120 -11.79 -8.79 -9.84
CA LYS A 120 -11.70 -7.78 -8.78
C LYS A 120 -10.66 -8.18 -7.74
N LEU A 121 -9.91 -7.22 -7.26
CA LEU A 121 -8.91 -7.41 -6.22
C LEU A 121 -9.59 -7.75 -4.89
N LEU A 122 -9.00 -8.66 -4.11
CA LEU A 122 -9.52 -9.05 -2.81
C LEU A 122 -8.78 -8.31 -1.69
N ILE A 123 -9.53 -7.74 -0.75
CA ILE A 123 -8.98 -7.11 0.45
C ILE A 123 -9.62 -7.76 1.68
N LEU A 124 -8.80 -8.37 2.53
CA LEU A 124 -9.20 -8.98 3.79
C LEU A 124 -8.55 -8.24 4.96
N LEU A 125 -9.37 -7.68 5.83
CA LEU A 125 -8.96 -6.85 6.96
C LEU A 125 -9.34 -7.55 8.27
N PHE A 126 -8.35 -8.10 8.97
CA PHE A 126 -8.57 -8.83 10.22
C PHE A 126 -8.17 -7.99 11.43
N GLU A 127 -8.99 -8.04 12.48
CA GLU A 127 -8.66 -7.39 13.75
C GLU A 127 -7.45 -8.05 14.40
N LYS A 128 -7.40 -9.40 14.43
CA LYS A 128 -6.42 -10.18 15.16
C LYS A 128 -5.45 -10.96 14.27
N LYS A 129 -4.20 -11.10 14.71
CA LYS A 129 -3.20 -11.98 14.11
C LYS A 129 -3.67 -13.43 14.00
N SER A 130 -4.40 -13.92 15.01
CA SER A 130 -4.93 -15.28 15.00
C SER A 130 -5.91 -15.53 13.85
N ASP A 131 -6.66 -14.52 13.44
CA ASP A 131 -7.57 -14.63 12.29
C ASP A 131 -6.78 -14.69 10.97
N LEU A 132 -5.74 -13.87 10.85
CA LEU A 132 -4.82 -13.91 9.72
C LEU A 132 -4.10 -15.27 9.65
N ALA A 133 -3.58 -15.77 10.76
CA ALA A 133 -2.90 -17.06 10.81
C ALA A 133 -3.82 -18.22 10.40
N ARG A 134 -5.08 -18.22 10.87
CA ARG A 134 -6.09 -19.22 10.46
C ARG A 134 -6.39 -19.12 8.95
N TYR A 135 -6.53 -17.92 8.42
CA TYR A 135 -6.73 -17.71 6.99
C TYR A 135 -5.56 -18.30 6.18
N PHE A 136 -4.31 -17.95 6.53
CA PHE A 136 -3.13 -18.43 5.81
C PHE A 136 -2.98 -19.96 5.88
N LYS A 137 -3.22 -20.56 7.03
CA LYS A 137 -3.19 -22.02 7.20
C LYS A 137 -4.24 -22.70 6.34
N SER A 138 -5.48 -22.18 6.32
CA SER A 138 -6.61 -22.83 5.64
C SER A 138 -6.65 -22.61 4.13
N PHE A 139 -6.20 -21.46 3.65
CA PHE A 139 -6.35 -21.09 2.23
C PHE A 139 -5.03 -20.92 1.48
N CYS A 140 -3.91 -20.74 2.17
CA CYS A 140 -2.60 -20.59 1.56
C CYS A 140 -1.64 -21.73 1.89
N GLY A 141 -2.04 -22.69 2.74
CA GLY A 141 -1.20 -23.81 3.18
C GLY A 141 0.09 -23.38 3.88
N ARG A 142 0.07 -22.21 4.52
CA ARG A 142 1.25 -21.59 5.16
C ARG A 142 0.96 -21.24 6.60
N GLU A 143 1.89 -21.53 7.48
CA GLU A 143 1.91 -20.96 8.83
C GLU A 143 2.62 -19.60 8.77
N THR A 144 2.06 -18.62 9.46
CA THR A 144 2.64 -17.29 9.54
C THR A 144 2.37 -16.65 10.89
N GLN A 145 3.37 -15.95 11.41
CA GLN A 145 3.25 -15.06 12.56
C GLN A 145 3.24 -13.60 12.14
N GLN A 146 3.37 -13.31 10.85
CA GLN A 146 3.39 -11.94 10.35
C GLN A 146 2.02 -11.29 10.47
N THR A 147 2.01 -10.00 10.75
CA THR A 147 0.81 -9.24 11.07
C THR A 147 0.14 -8.59 9.87
N GLN A 148 0.85 -8.55 8.74
CA GLN A 148 0.31 -8.00 7.49
C GLN A 148 0.96 -8.70 6.31
N ARG A 149 0.18 -8.91 5.27
CA ARG A 149 0.66 -9.53 4.04
C ARG A 149 -0.09 -9.01 2.84
N HIS A 150 0.69 -8.71 1.85
CA HIS A 150 0.26 -8.75 0.47
C HIS A 150 0.50 -10.18 -0.06
N THR A 151 -0.48 -10.79 -0.71
CA THR A 151 -0.34 -12.15 -1.23
C THR A 151 -1.09 -12.36 -2.53
N HIS A 152 -0.51 -13.20 -3.38
CA HIS A 152 -1.20 -13.77 -4.53
C HIS A 152 -1.90 -15.05 -4.12
N TYR A 153 -3.14 -15.19 -4.50
CA TYR A 153 -3.84 -16.46 -4.41
C TYR A 153 -3.51 -17.31 -5.64
N GLY A 154 -3.30 -18.63 -5.47
CA GLY A 154 -2.89 -19.54 -6.53
C GLY A 154 -3.84 -19.67 -7.73
N THR A 155 -5.03 -19.11 -7.63
CA THR A 155 -6.09 -19.03 -8.65
C THR A 155 -6.01 -17.76 -9.52
N GLY A 156 -4.93 -17.00 -9.45
CA GLY A 156 -4.78 -15.71 -10.16
C GLY A 156 -5.42 -14.51 -9.51
N HIS A 157 -6.07 -14.68 -8.34
CA HIS A 157 -6.55 -13.56 -7.55
C HIS A 157 -5.40 -12.86 -6.85
N ARG A 158 -5.34 -11.54 -6.98
CA ARG A 158 -4.47 -10.71 -6.18
C ARG A 158 -5.21 -10.25 -4.94
N SER A 159 -4.57 -10.39 -3.81
CA SER A 159 -5.19 -10.08 -2.53
C SER A 159 -4.24 -9.33 -1.59
N LEU A 160 -4.80 -8.38 -0.88
CA LEU A 160 -4.21 -7.77 0.30
C LEU A 160 -4.90 -8.37 1.53
N VAL A 161 -4.12 -9.04 2.37
CA VAL A 161 -4.59 -9.57 3.64
C VAL A 161 -3.76 -8.95 4.75
N MET A 162 -4.40 -8.25 5.67
CA MET A 162 -3.70 -7.56 6.75
C MET A 162 -4.47 -7.61 8.08
N THR A 163 -3.79 -7.25 9.15
CA THR A 163 -4.36 -7.19 10.51
C THR A 163 -4.13 -5.83 11.15
N ALA A 164 -5.08 -5.41 11.99
CA ALA A 164 -4.93 -4.24 12.86
C ALA A 164 -4.08 -4.53 14.11
N GLU A 165 -3.86 -5.79 14.47
CA GLU A 165 -3.00 -6.19 15.57
C GLU A 165 -1.54 -6.25 15.12
N GLY A 166 -0.66 -5.54 15.84
CA GLY A 166 0.78 -5.60 15.67
C GLY A 166 1.46 -6.61 16.60
N ASP A 167 2.80 -6.64 16.59
CA ASP A 167 3.56 -7.47 17.51
C ASP A 167 3.42 -6.99 18.96
N ASP A 168 3.25 -5.67 19.15
CA ASP A 168 3.08 -5.01 20.45
C ASP A 168 1.62 -4.82 20.85
N GLY A 169 0.67 -5.49 20.17
CA GLY A 169 -0.77 -5.42 20.44
C GLY A 169 -1.56 -4.62 19.38
N PRO A 170 -2.78 -4.18 19.72
CA PRO A 170 -3.66 -3.46 18.80
C PRO A 170 -3.04 -2.14 18.34
N ARG A 171 -3.06 -1.90 17.03
CA ARG A 171 -2.60 -0.66 16.41
C ARG A 171 -3.72 0.38 16.36
N ASP A 172 -3.34 1.64 16.44
CA ASP A 172 -4.27 2.73 16.19
C ASP A 172 -4.75 2.77 14.73
N SER A 173 -5.80 3.55 14.49
CA SER A 173 -6.45 3.63 13.18
C SER A 173 -5.56 4.25 12.11
N GLU A 174 -4.71 5.21 12.49
CA GLU A 174 -3.79 5.89 11.60
C GLU A 174 -2.65 4.97 11.16
N THR A 175 -2.08 4.19 12.08
CA THR A 175 -1.06 3.19 11.75
C THR A 175 -1.61 2.12 10.81
N THR A 176 -2.81 1.60 11.09
CA THR A 176 -3.48 0.62 10.23
C THR A 176 -3.77 1.22 8.85
N HIS A 177 -4.14 2.49 8.77
CA HIS A 177 -4.38 3.19 7.51
C HIS A 177 -3.08 3.37 6.71
N ALA A 178 -2.00 3.80 7.35
CA ALA A 178 -0.70 3.94 6.69
C ALA A 178 -0.22 2.61 6.09
N GLN A 179 -0.32 1.53 6.86
CA GLN A 179 0.00 0.19 6.38
C GLN A 179 -0.86 -0.25 5.20
N PHE A 180 -2.16 0.02 5.27
CA PHE A 180 -3.06 -0.27 4.17
C PHE A 180 -2.60 0.41 2.88
N ARG A 181 -2.26 1.71 2.91
CA ARG A 181 -1.76 2.43 1.74
C ARG A 181 -0.48 1.82 1.19
N TYR A 182 0.47 1.48 2.07
CA TYR A 182 1.73 0.85 1.69
C TYR A 182 1.52 -0.46 0.92
N PHE A 183 0.72 -1.37 1.45
CA PHE A 183 0.48 -2.67 0.83
C PHE A 183 -0.46 -2.59 -0.39
N ALA A 184 -1.40 -1.66 -0.38
CA ALA A 184 -2.27 -1.43 -1.53
C ALA A 184 -1.46 -1.00 -2.77
N MET A 185 -0.49 -0.10 -2.62
CA MET A 185 0.40 0.29 -3.72
C MET A 185 1.17 -0.90 -4.30
N GLN A 186 1.67 -1.80 -3.45
CA GLN A 186 2.34 -3.01 -3.93
C GLN A 186 1.38 -3.92 -4.69
N MET A 187 0.17 -4.14 -4.16
CA MET A 187 -0.86 -4.93 -4.83
C MET A 187 -1.24 -4.33 -6.20
N PHE A 188 -1.32 -3.01 -6.30
CA PHE A 188 -1.65 -2.33 -7.56
C PHE A 188 -0.52 -2.45 -8.59
N MET A 189 0.73 -2.29 -8.17
CA MET A 189 1.86 -2.54 -9.05
C MET A 189 1.88 -3.98 -9.57
N ASP A 190 1.62 -4.95 -8.71
CA ASP A 190 1.51 -6.35 -9.12
C ASP A 190 0.33 -6.58 -10.06
N ALA A 191 -0.80 -5.92 -9.81
CA ALA A 191 -1.97 -5.99 -10.70
C ALA A 191 -1.65 -5.42 -12.09
N ALA A 192 -0.86 -4.35 -12.15
CA ALA A 192 -0.42 -3.73 -13.39
C ALA A 192 0.70 -4.51 -14.13
N GLY A 193 1.05 -5.72 -13.67
CA GLY A 193 2.05 -6.58 -14.29
C GLY A 193 3.38 -6.68 -13.52
N GLY A 194 3.47 -6.05 -12.35
CA GLY A 194 4.67 -5.99 -11.52
C GLY A 194 5.64 -4.88 -11.94
N GLY A 195 6.58 -4.59 -11.06
CA GLY A 195 7.60 -3.57 -11.27
C GLY A 195 8.88 -3.88 -10.50
N PRO A 196 9.93 -3.06 -10.63
CA PRO A 196 11.16 -3.22 -9.87
C PRO A 196 10.89 -3.10 -8.37
N LEU A 197 11.56 -3.93 -7.57
CA LEU A 197 11.35 -3.99 -6.12
C LEU A 197 11.51 -2.63 -5.43
N TRP A 198 12.57 -1.88 -5.80
CA TRP A 198 12.82 -0.56 -5.24
C TRP A 198 11.69 0.44 -5.51
N LEU A 199 11.08 0.33 -6.70
CA LEU A 199 9.98 1.21 -7.10
C LEU A 199 8.69 0.84 -6.36
N GLN A 200 8.41 -0.46 -6.19
CA GLN A 200 7.27 -0.94 -5.41
C GLN A 200 7.33 -0.45 -3.97
N TYR A 201 8.47 -0.65 -3.32
CA TYR A 201 8.64 -0.22 -1.93
C TYR A 201 8.74 1.30 -1.80
N GLY A 202 9.46 1.94 -2.72
CA GLY A 202 9.58 3.40 -2.72
C GLY A 202 8.23 4.10 -2.85
N LEU A 203 7.39 3.63 -3.78
CA LEU A 203 6.04 4.16 -3.95
C LEU A 203 5.15 3.85 -2.74
N GLY A 204 5.20 2.62 -2.22
CA GLY A 204 4.50 2.26 -0.99
C GLY A 204 4.85 3.21 0.16
N HIS A 205 6.14 3.51 0.35
CA HIS A 205 6.60 4.44 1.38
C HIS A 205 6.18 5.88 1.16
N VAL A 206 6.11 6.36 -0.08
CA VAL A 206 5.58 7.70 -0.37
C VAL A 206 4.13 7.78 0.10
N TYR A 207 3.31 6.81 -0.26
CA TYR A 207 1.88 6.82 0.04
C TYR A 207 1.56 6.57 1.52
N GLU A 208 2.30 5.70 2.22
CA GLU A 208 2.07 5.51 3.65
C GLU A 208 2.34 6.78 4.47
N ARG A 209 3.36 7.57 4.06
CA ARG A 209 3.78 8.78 4.75
C ARG A 209 2.81 9.96 4.59
N GLU A 210 1.83 9.86 3.71
CA GLU A 210 0.73 10.82 3.63
C GLU A 210 -0.22 10.69 4.83
N VAL A 211 -0.21 9.55 5.52
CA VAL A 211 -0.94 9.38 6.78
C VAL A 211 -0.03 9.74 7.93
N PRO A 212 -0.35 10.78 8.72
CA PRO A 212 0.42 11.13 9.90
C PRO A 212 0.32 10.01 10.95
N CYS A 213 1.32 9.19 11.03
CA CYS A 213 1.47 8.16 12.06
C CYS A 213 2.94 7.98 12.41
N ASN A 214 3.18 7.28 13.50
CA ASN A 214 4.53 7.09 14.02
C ASN A 214 5.24 5.84 13.48
N MET A 215 4.60 5.07 12.63
CA MET A 215 5.12 3.82 12.12
C MET A 215 5.32 3.90 10.61
N ILE A 216 6.45 3.38 10.17
CA ILE A 216 6.77 3.21 8.76
C ILE A 216 6.96 1.72 8.52
N ASN A 217 6.32 1.20 7.48
CA ASN A 217 6.51 -0.20 7.11
C ASN A 217 7.88 -0.36 6.45
N CYS A 218 8.69 -1.27 7.00
CA CYS A 218 9.84 -1.78 6.29
C CYS A 218 9.59 -3.26 6.06
N GLY A 219 9.76 -3.72 4.83
CA GLY A 219 9.74 -5.15 4.50
C GLY A 219 11.02 -5.83 4.97
N VAL A 220 11.40 -5.59 6.22
CA VAL A 220 12.62 -6.14 6.81
C VAL A 220 12.39 -7.62 7.11
N ARG A 221 13.39 -8.46 6.86
CA ARG A 221 13.37 -9.85 7.28
C ARG A 221 13.26 -9.94 8.79
N ALA A 222 12.69 -11.03 9.29
CA ALA A 222 12.44 -11.25 10.72
C ALA A 222 13.70 -11.23 11.61
N ASP A 223 14.88 -11.31 11.01
CA ASP A 223 16.21 -11.30 11.65
C ASP A 223 16.88 -9.91 11.65
N GLU A 224 16.31 -8.92 10.95
CA GLU A 224 16.82 -7.54 11.01
C GLU A 224 16.05 -6.75 12.08
N SER A 225 16.72 -6.39 13.16
CA SER A 225 16.19 -5.46 14.14
C SER A 225 16.20 -4.04 13.55
N VAL A 226 15.01 -3.51 13.26
CA VAL A 226 14.85 -2.12 12.86
C VAL A 226 14.46 -1.31 14.09
N ASP A 227 15.29 -0.33 14.45
CA ASP A 227 14.91 0.65 15.46
C ASP A 227 13.76 1.52 14.92
N LEU A 228 12.53 1.15 15.28
CA LEU A 228 11.30 1.82 14.88
C LEU A 228 11.30 3.29 15.31
N ALA A 229 11.90 3.62 16.46
CA ALA A 229 11.98 4.99 16.96
C ALA A 229 12.75 5.93 16.02
N SER A 230 13.62 5.41 15.18
CA SER A 230 14.45 6.19 14.25
C SER A 230 13.85 6.37 12.84
N GLN A 231 12.70 5.80 12.56
CA GLN A 231 12.11 5.82 11.21
C GLN A 231 11.58 7.21 10.78
N TYR A 232 11.19 8.06 11.73
CA TYR A 232 10.78 9.45 11.43
C TYR A 232 11.87 10.30 10.84
N GLU A 233 13.10 9.94 11.07
CA GLU A 233 14.26 10.71 10.67
C GLU A 233 14.81 10.34 9.29
N TRP A 234 14.02 9.68 8.46
CA TRP A 234 14.47 9.26 7.14
C TRP A 234 15.04 10.41 6.31
N GLY A 235 14.41 11.58 6.35
CA GLY A 235 14.95 12.77 5.70
C GLY A 235 16.35 13.14 6.20
N LYS A 236 16.55 13.18 7.53
CA LYS A 236 17.87 13.45 8.13
C LYS A 236 18.87 12.36 7.81
N LYS A 237 18.44 11.09 7.83
CA LYS A 237 19.30 9.95 7.54
C LYS A 237 19.79 9.97 6.10
N ILE A 238 18.89 10.15 5.13
CA ILE A 238 19.28 10.21 3.73
C ILE A 238 20.16 11.42 3.43
N ARG A 239 19.88 12.59 4.00
CA ARG A 239 20.71 13.79 3.85
C ARG A 239 22.15 13.59 4.34
N LYS A 240 22.34 12.83 5.42
CA LYS A 240 23.68 12.48 5.91
C LYS A 240 24.37 11.51 4.94
N ARG A 241 23.67 10.47 4.50
CA ARG A 241 24.25 9.41 3.65
C ARG A 241 24.66 9.89 2.27
N VAL A 242 23.87 10.75 1.63
CA VAL A 242 24.17 11.23 0.27
C VAL A 242 25.45 12.06 0.17
N LYS A 243 26.04 12.44 1.30
CA LYS A 243 27.37 13.11 1.34
C LYS A 243 28.51 12.14 1.07
N PHE A 244 28.31 10.84 1.31
CA PHE A 244 29.33 9.81 1.18
C PHE A 244 28.89 8.83 0.09
N GLU A 245 29.68 8.75 -0.97
CA GLU A 245 29.35 7.91 -2.13
C GLU A 245 29.21 6.43 -1.76
N GLY A 246 30.16 5.88 -0.99
CA GLY A 246 30.12 4.48 -0.55
C GLY A 246 28.94 4.10 0.38
N LEU A 247 28.13 5.06 0.81
CA LEU A 247 26.92 4.81 1.60
C LEU A 247 25.64 4.84 0.76
N VAL A 248 25.75 5.10 -0.54
CA VAL A 248 24.63 5.15 -1.47
C VAL A 248 24.66 3.91 -2.36
N VAL A 249 23.54 3.23 -2.46
CA VAL A 249 23.38 2.15 -3.45
C VAL A 249 23.20 2.81 -4.83
N PRO A 250 24.09 2.56 -5.79
CA PRO A 250 23.95 3.09 -7.14
C PRO A 250 22.62 2.65 -7.78
N PHE A 251 22.07 3.49 -8.65
CA PHE A 251 20.80 3.15 -9.33
C PHE A 251 20.89 1.82 -10.07
N GLU A 252 21.98 1.59 -10.78
CA GLU A 252 22.18 0.33 -11.51
C GLU A 252 22.16 -0.91 -10.62
N GLU A 253 22.75 -0.84 -9.43
CA GLU A 253 22.69 -1.92 -8.46
C GLU A 253 21.27 -2.07 -7.88
N LEU A 254 20.60 -0.94 -7.61
CA LEU A 254 19.24 -0.93 -7.08
C LEU A 254 18.24 -1.62 -8.02
N THR A 255 18.45 -1.52 -9.35
CA THR A 255 17.57 -2.14 -10.36
C THR A 255 17.52 -3.66 -10.30
N THR A 256 18.52 -4.31 -9.71
CA THR A 256 18.64 -5.77 -9.65
C THR A 256 18.46 -6.34 -8.26
N LYS A 257 18.31 -5.50 -7.23
CA LYS A 257 18.15 -5.98 -5.86
C LYS A 257 16.84 -6.75 -5.68
N THR A 258 16.96 -7.89 -5.03
CA THR A 258 15.84 -8.74 -4.59
C THR A 258 15.49 -8.54 -3.12
N ASP A 259 16.33 -7.77 -2.41
CA ASP A 259 16.15 -7.36 -1.03
C ASP A 259 16.80 -5.99 -0.85
N LEU A 260 16.12 -5.07 -0.19
CA LEU A 260 16.61 -3.71 -0.05
C LEU A 260 17.34 -3.44 1.27
N GLY A 261 17.03 -4.19 2.31
CA GLY A 261 17.44 -3.84 3.67
C GLY A 261 16.93 -2.45 4.08
N TYR A 262 17.14 -2.07 5.32
CA TYR A 262 16.61 -0.80 5.86
C TYR A 262 17.00 0.43 5.03
N TYR A 263 18.28 0.59 4.74
CA TYR A 263 18.75 1.77 4.00
C TYR A 263 18.37 1.74 2.52
N GLY A 264 18.17 0.57 1.95
CA GLY A 264 17.60 0.44 0.61
C GLY A 264 16.16 0.96 0.54
N HIS A 265 15.36 0.67 1.56
CA HIS A 265 14.01 1.25 1.69
C HIS A 265 14.04 2.78 1.79
N VAL A 266 14.92 3.35 2.63
CA VAL A 266 15.08 4.81 2.76
C VAL A 266 15.48 5.46 1.43
N GLN A 267 16.40 4.82 0.70
CA GLN A 267 16.86 5.33 -0.59
C GLN A 267 15.82 5.17 -1.69
N ALA A 268 15.08 4.06 -1.70
CA ALA A 268 13.99 3.82 -2.64
C ALA A 268 12.88 4.87 -2.46
N TRP A 269 12.45 5.10 -1.22
CA TRP A 269 11.51 6.18 -0.89
C TRP A 269 11.99 7.53 -1.39
N ALA A 270 13.22 7.93 -1.04
CA ALA A 270 13.73 9.26 -1.39
C ALA A 270 13.89 9.46 -2.90
N ARG A 271 14.21 8.40 -3.66
CA ARG A 271 14.26 8.48 -5.14
C ARG A 271 12.87 8.66 -5.74
N VAL A 272 11.90 7.86 -5.28
CA VAL A 272 10.51 7.99 -5.76
C VAL A 272 9.92 9.35 -5.40
N GLU A 273 10.14 9.84 -4.18
CA GLU A 273 9.69 11.18 -3.77
C GLU A 273 10.31 12.28 -4.64
N TRP A 274 11.59 12.17 -4.98
CA TRP A 274 12.24 13.07 -5.91
C TRP A 274 11.68 12.97 -7.34
N MET A 275 11.50 11.77 -7.86
CA MET A 275 10.94 11.56 -9.20
C MET A 275 9.52 12.11 -9.32
N LEU A 276 8.72 12.00 -8.28
CA LEU A 276 7.36 12.54 -8.20
C LEU A 276 7.28 14.08 -8.16
N GLN A 277 8.40 14.80 -8.04
CA GLN A 277 8.42 16.26 -8.22
C GLN A 277 7.98 16.65 -9.64
N ASP A 278 8.23 15.77 -10.62
CA ASP A 278 7.64 15.83 -11.95
C ASP A 278 6.74 14.60 -12.18
N ARG A 279 5.48 14.76 -11.82
CA ARG A 279 4.50 13.66 -11.84
C ARG A 279 4.28 13.11 -13.25
N ALA A 280 4.38 13.96 -14.29
CA ALA A 280 4.19 13.53 -15.67
C ALA A 280 5.35 12.64 -16.13
N ARG A 281 6.59 13.06 -15.91
CA ARG A 281 7.77 12.22 -16.18
C ARG A 281 7.78 10.93 -15.38
N PHE A 282 7.38 11.00 -14.10
CA PHE A 282 7.28 9.79 -13.29
C PHE A 282 6.26 8.80 -13.84
N ALA A 283 5.11 9.28 -14.29
CA ALA A 283 4.08 8.44 -14.92
C ALA A 283 4.59 7.75 -16.19
N GLU A 284 5.32 8.48 -17.04
CA GLU A 284 5.94 7.94 -18.23
C GLU A 284 6.99 6.88 -17.89
N PHE A 285 7.88 7.16 -16.93
CA PHE A 285 8.85 6.19 -16.44
C PHE A 285 8.17 4.93 -15.86
N LEU A 286 7.17 5.12 -15.01
CA LEU A 286 6.41 4.03 -14.40
C LEU A 286 5.77 3.15 -15.49
N GLY A 287 5.09 3.75 -16.46
CA GLY A 287 4.50 3.04 -17.60
C GLY A 287 5.52 2.24 -18.42
N ALA A 288 6.73 2.80 -18.58
CA ALA A 288 7.80 2.13 -19.30
C ALA A 288 8.36 0.88 -18.60
N VAL A 289 8.36 0.83 -17.25
CA VAL A 289 8.96 -0.27 -16.47
C VAL A 289 7.95 -1.28 -15.93
N LEU A 290 6.66 -0.97 -15.89
CA LEU A 290 5.62 -1.91 -15.48
C LEU A 290 5.54 -3.11 -16.42
N GLY A 291 5.40 -4.30 -15.83
CA GLY A 291 5.31 -5.59 -16.54
C GLY A 291 6.64 -6.11 -17.10
N LYS A 292 7.69 -5.31 -17.12
CA LYS A 292 9.01 -5.66 -17.66
C LYS A 292 10.14 -5.04 -16.82
N PRO A 293 10.36 -5.46 -15.58
CA PRO A 293 11.24 -4.77 -14.64
C PRO A 293 12.75 -5.07 -14.83
N SER A 294 13.21 -5.49 -16.02
CA SER A 294 14.63 -5.78 -16.23
C SER A 294 15.51 -4.52 -16.06
N ARG A 295 16.78 -4.73 -15.65
CA ARG A 295 17.77 -3.64 -15.54
C ARG A 295 17.84 -2.81 -16.82
N ALA A 296 18.00 -3.47 -17.97
CA ALA A 296 18.13 -2.79 -19.25
C ALA A 296 16.91 -1.89 -19.53
N ARG A 297 15.70 -2.37 -19.21
CA ARG A 297 14.47 -1.59 -19.39
C ARG A 297 14.42 -0.36 -18.48
N GLN A 298 14.84 -0.52 -17.22
CA GLN A 298 14.87 0.59 -16.26
C GLN A 298 15.87 1.65 -16.65
N VAL A 299 17.07 1.26 -17.10
CA VAL A 299 18.10 2.20 -17.61
C VAL A 299 17.64 2.90 -18.88
N ALA A 300 17.06 2.16 -19.82
CA ALA A 300 16.52 2.76 -21.04
C ALA A 300 15.37 3.75 -20.76
N ALA A 301 14.47 3.41 -19.83
CA ALA A 301 13.40 4.31 -19.40
C ALA A 301 13.94 5.55 -18.70
N LEU A 302 15.00 5.42 -17.90
CA LEU A 302 15.66 6.56 -17.27
C LEU A 302 16.25 7.50 -18.31
N ALA A 303 17.01 6.97 -19.27
CA ALA A 303 17.61 7.76 -20.34
C ALA A 303 16.54 8.43 -21.25
N GLY A 304 15.48 7.69 -21.60
CA GLY A 304 14.42 8.21 -22.48
C GLY A 304 13.53 9.26 -21.84
N VAL A 305 13.20 9.11 -20.55
CA VAL A 305 12.23 9.98 -19.86
C VAL A 305 12.90 11.14 -19.13
N TYR A 306 13.99 10.84 -18.42
CA TYR A 306 14.71 11.85 -17.61
C TYR A 306 15.91 12.45 -18.33
N GLU A 307 16.30 11.88 -19.47
CA GLU A 307 17.50 12.28 -20.25
C GLU A 307 18.79 12.17 -19.41
N LEU A 308 18.84 11.19 -18.52
CA LEU A 308 19.92 10.98 -17.57
C LEU A 308 20.48 9.55 -17.68
N GLU A 309 21.80 9.46 -17.72
CA GLU A 309 22.48 8.20 -17.44
C GLU A 309 22.43 7.88 -15.93
N PRO A 310 22.57 6.60 -15.51
CA PRO A 310 22.45 6.19 -14.11
C PRO A 310 23.30 6.99 -13.12
N ALA A 311 24.55 7.28 -13.47
CA ALA A 311 25.45 8.06 -12.60
C ALA A 311 25.00 9.53 -12.46
N ALA A 312 24.52 10.13 -13.55
CA ALA A 312 23.97 11.49 -13.56
C ALA A 312 22.65 11.57 -12.77
N PHE A 313 21.81 10.53 -12.88
CA PHE A 313 20.60 10.39 -12.07
C PHE A 313 20.93 10.35 -10.57
N ASP A 314 21.87 9.52 -10.16
CA ASP A 314 22.29 9.44 -8.77
C ASP A 314 22.88 10.77 -8.27
N ALA A 315 23.66 11.47 -9.08
CA ALA A 315 24.23 12.78 -8.74
C ALA A 315 23.13 13.84 -8.55
N ALA A 316 22.15 13.90 -9.45
CA ALA A 316 21.02 14.81 -9.37
C ALA A 316 20.15 14.55 -8.14
N TRP A 317 19.81 13.27 -7.89
CA TRP A 317 19.05 12.87 -6.72
C TRP A 317 19.78 13.20 -5.41
N ARG A 318 21.10 12.92 -5.31
CA ARG A 318 21.91 13.25 -4.13
C ARG A 318 21.91 14.76 -3.85
N LYS A 319 22.06 15.58 -4.88
CA LYS A 319 21.98 17.05 -4.76
C LYS A 319 20.61 17.50 -4.26
N TRP A 320 19.53 16.91 -4.78
CA TRP A 320 18.18 17.21 -4.34
C TRP A 320 17.96 16.82 -2.87
N CYS A 321 18.37 15.62 -2.44
CA CYS A 321 18.27 15.17 -1.04
C CYS A 321 19.02 16.10 -0.08
N ALA A 322 20.25 16.50 -0.44
CA ALA A 322 21.05 17.40 0.38
C ALA A 322 20.39 18.77 0.61
N LYS A 323 19.63 19.24 -0.39
CA LYS A 323 18.93 20.54 -0.35
C LYS A 323 17.58 20.47 0.35
N ASN A 324 16.79 19.43 0.11
CA ASN A 324 15.36 19.41 0.47
C ASN A 324 15.05 18.71 1.80
N TYR A 325 15.89 17.79 2.26
CA TYR A 325 15.71 17.21 3.58
C TYR A 325 16.44 18.03 4.66
N ARG A 326 15.77 18.19 5.82
CA ARG A 326 16.27 18.95 6.98
C ARG A 326 16.67 18.03 8.13
#